data_6cc670ce42468bb695db9e3b4b164590
#
_entry.id   6cc670ce42468bb695db9e3b4b164590
#
_cell.length_a   1.000
_cell.length_b   1.000
_cell.length_c   1.000
_cell.angle_alpha   90.00
_cell.angle_beta   90.00
_cell.angle_gamma   90.00
#
_symmetry.space_group_name_H-M   'P 1'
#
loop_
_entity.id
_entity.type
_entity.pdbx_description
1 polymer ?
#
loop_
_entity_poly.entity_id
_entity_poly.type
_entity_poly.pdbx_seq_one_letter_code
_entity_poly.pdbx_strand_id
1 'polypeptide(L)'
;MYSKIKNIVDSAFFSKVIIYLIVLNGITMGLETSKTFMQSYGAFTTLFNQIVITIFTIEIALRIYVHRVSFFKDPWSLFDFFVVAISLVPTSSGFEILRVLRVLRLFRLITAVPQMRKIVSALISVIPGMLSVIALMTLFFYIFAIMSTQLFGEKFPLWFGTLGESFYTLFQIMTLESWSMGIVRPVMDVYPYAWIFFVPFIFVVTFVMINLVVAIIVDAMA
;
A
#
# COMPACT_ATOMS: atom_id res chain seq x y z
N MET A 1 -21.08 -34.78 2.57
CA MET A 1 -20.55 -33.72 3.46
C MET A 1 -19.83 -32.61 2.66
N TYR A 2 -18.89 -32.94 1.78
CA TYR A 2 -18.15 -31.98 0.94
C TYR A 2 -19.07 -31.06 0.10
N SER A 3 -20.05 -31.60 -0.63
CA SER A 3 -20.97 -30.81 -1.46
C SER A 3 -21.80 -29.81 -0.65
N LYS A 4 -22.21 -30.14 0.56
CA LYS A 4 -22.93 -29.22 1.44
C LYS A 4 -22.05 -28.08 1.91
N ILE A 5 -20.78 -28.33 2.28
CA ILE A 5 -19.82 -27.30 2.68
C ILE A 5 -19.53 -26.39 1.50
N LYS A 6 -19.30 -26.95 0.31
CA LYS A 6 -19.08 -26.18 -0.91
C LYS A 6 -20.25 -25.22 -1.20
N ASN A 7 -21.48 -25.73 -1.15
CA ASN A 7 -22.66 -24.90 -1.39
C ASN A 7 -22.81 -23.74 -0.37
N ILE A 8 -22.37 -23.95 0.88
CA ILE A 8 -22.39 -22.89 1.90
C ILE A 8 -21.31 -21.84 1.59
N VAL A 9 -20.08 -22.28 1.34
CA VAL A 9 -18.92 -21.40 1.08
C VAL A 9 -19.13 -20.57 -0.19
N ASP A 10 -19.72 -21.15 -1.23
CA ASP A 10 -19.98 -20.49 -2.52
C ASP A 10 -21.31 -19.71 -2.52
N SER A 11 -22.07 -19.70 -1.41
CA SER A 11 -23.36 -19.00 -1.35
C SER A 11 -23.20 -17.47 -1.25
N ALA A 12 -24.11 -16.75 -1.91
CA ALA A 12 -24.18 -15.30 -1.83
C ALA A 12 -24.48 -14.81 -0.39
N PHE A 13 -25.20 -15.61 0.40
CA PHE A 13 -25.48 -15.28 1.80
C PHE A 13 -24.22 -15.29 2.64
N PHE A 14 -23.40 -16.36 2.52
CA PHE A 14 -22.13 -16.46 3.24
C PHE A 14 -21.20 -15.29 2.90
N SER A 15 -21.06 -14.95 1.61
CA SER A 15 -20.27 -13.81 1.18
C SER A 15 -20.76 -12.49 1.77
N LYS A 16 -22.08 -12.26 1.82
CA LYS A 16 -22.65 -11.05 2.45
C LYS A 16 -22.38 -10.99 3.95
N VAL A 17 -22.48 -12.09 4.67
CA VAL A 17 -22.17 -12.15 6.11
C VAL A 17 -20.69 -11.79 6.34
N ILE A 18 -19.78 -12.32 5.55
CA ILE A 18 -18.35 -11.97 5.65
C ILE A 18 -18.12 -10.47 5.37
N ILE A 19 -18.76 -9.89 4.36
CA ILE A 19 -18.68 -8.44 4.07
C ILE A 19 -19.16 -7.62 5.28
N TYR A 20 -20.32 -7.96 5.86
CA TYR A 20 -20.81 -7.25 7.04
C TYR A 20 -19.85 -7.35 8.22
N LEU A 21 -19.25 -8.52 8.46
CA LEU A 21 -18.26 -8.70 9.51
C LEU A 21 -17.01 -7.86 9.28
N ILE A 22 -16.52 -7.76 8.03
CA ILE A 22 -15.37 -6.92 7.68
C ILE A 22 -15.69 -5.44 7.97
N VAL A 23 -16.88 -4.97 7.55
CA VAL A 23 -17.29 -3.58 7.77
C VAL A 23 -17.44 -3.26 9.26
N LEU A 24 -18.13 -4.13 10.02
CA LEU A 24 -18.26 -3.97 11.48
C LEU A 24 -16.91 -3.96 12.18
N ASN A 25 -16.01 -4.87 11.78
CA ASN A 25 -14.65 -4.90 12.30
C ASN A 25 -13.86 -3.64 11.95
N GLY A 26 -14.07 -3.07 10.77
CA GLY A 26 -13.49 -1.79 10.38
C GLY A 26 -13.93 -0.65 11.28
N ILE A 27 -15.22 -0.58 11.56
CA ILE A 27 -15.80 0.43 12.47
C ILE A 27 -15.22 0.28 13.88
N THR A 28 -15.19 -0.95 14.42
CA THR A 28 -14.61 -1.19 15.75
C THR A 28 -13.14 -0.83 15.84
N MET A 29 -12.34 -1.16 14.82
CA MET A 29 -10.93 -0.75 14.76
C MET A 29 -10.75 0.76 14.71
N GLY A 30 -11.64 1.47 14.00
CA GLY A 30 -11.66 2.94 14.02
C GLY A 30 -11.96 3.49 15.41
N LEU A 31 -12.93 2.91 16.11
CA LEU A 31 -13.28 3.30 17.49
C LEU A 31 -12.17 3.00 18.48
N GLU A 32 -11.39 1.94 18.28
CA GLU A 32 -10.21 1.60 19.11
C GLU A 32 -9.11 2.66 19.10
N THR A 33 -9.07 3.55 18.12
CA THR A 33 -8.14 4.68 18.10
C THR A 33 -8.44 5.72 19.18
N SER A 34 -9.67 5.75 19.68
CA SER A 34 -10.09 6.66 20.75
C SER A 34 -9.74 6.09 22.12
N LYS A 35 -8.88 6.80 22.87
CA LYS A 35 -8.52 6.42 24.25
C LYS A 35 -9.72 6.36 25.20
N THR A 36 -10.65 7.32 25.05
CA THR A 36 -11.85 7.37 25.89
C THR A 36 -12.76 6.17 25.63
N PHE A 37 -12.94 5.78 24.37
CA PHE A 37 -13.72 4.62 24.00
C PHE A 37 -13.08 3.33 24.55
N MET A 38 -11.78 3.17 24.41
CA MET A 38 -11.06 2.01 24.91
C MET A 38 -11.08 1.85 26.42
N GLN A 39 -11.13 2.95 27.18
CA GLN A 39 -11.29 2.90 28.64
C GLN A 39 -12.65 2.31 29.05
N SER A 40 -13.72 2.62 28.31
CA SER A 40 -15.08 2.16 28.64
C SER A 40 -15.42 0.80 28.03
N TYR A 41 -14.96 0.51 26.80
CA TYR A 41 -15.38 -0.64 26.00
C TYR A 41 -14.22 -1.53 25.53
N GLY A 42 -13.02 -1.34 26.01
CA GLY A 42 -11.80 -2.06 25.54
C GLY A 42 -11.90 -3.58 25.66
N ALA A 43 -12.46 -4.10 26.75
CA ALA A 43 -12.64 -5.55 26.93
C ALA A 43 -13.63 -6.12 25.90
N PHE A 44 -14.70 -5.41 25.59
CA PHE A 44 -15.70 -5.82 24.60
C PHE A 44 -15.10 -5.84 23.19
N THR A 45 -14.39 -4.77 22.80
CA THR A 45 -13.78 -4.68 21.47
C THR A 45 -12.69 -5.73 21.26
N THR A 46 -11.89 -6.02 22.30
CA THR A 46 -10.88 -7.08 22.25
C THR A 46 -11.54 -8.45 22.03
N LEU A 47 -12.60 -8.77 22.77
CA LEU A 47 -13.36 -10.01 22.60
C LEU A 47 -13.99 -10.08 21.21
N PHE A 48 -14.63 -9.02 20.76
CA PHE A 48 -15.22 -8.93 19.43
C PHE A 48 -14.17 -9.18 18.33
N ASN A 49 -13.00 -8.54 18.41
CA ASN A 49 -11.91 -8.75 17.47
C ASN A 49 -11.42 -10.20 17.44
N GLN A 50 -11.31 -10.86 18.60
CA GLN A 50 -10.93 -12.27 18.66
C GLN A 50 -11.96 -13.18 17.98
N ILE A 51 -13.26 -12.92 18.20
CA ILE A 51 -14.34 -13.64 17.54
C ILE A 51 -14.27 -13.47 16.03
N VAL A 52 -14.11 -12.23 15.56
CA VAL A 52 -14.03 -11.93 14.12
C VAL A 52 -12.81 -12.61 13.47
N ILE A 53 -11.63 -12.56 14.09
CA ILE A 53 -10.43 -13.23 13.58
C ILE A 53 -10.65 -14.75 13.52
N THR A 54 -11.30 -15.33 14.54
CA THR A 54 -11.62 -16.76 14.56
C THR A 54 -12.55 -17.12 13.40
N ILE A 55 -13.60 -16.33 13.16
CA ILE A 55 -14.52 -16.55 12.03
C ILE A 55 -13.78 -16.46 10.70
N PHE A 56 -12.92 -15.44 10.51
CA PHE A 56 -12.12 -15.31 9.29
C PHE A 56 -11.14 -16.47 9.09
N THR A 57 -10.55 -16.99 10.16
CA THR A 57 -9.67 -18.15 10.09
C THR A 57 -10.44 -19.40 9.66
N ILE A 58 -11.62 -19.63 10.24
CA ILE A 58 -12.49 -20.75 9.86
C ILE A 58 -12.94 -20.59 8.40
N GLU A 59 -13.32 -19.39 7.98
CA GLU A 59 -13.73 -19.10 6.61
C GLU A 59 -12.60 -19.42 5.61
N ILE A 60 -11.38 -18.96 5.85
CA ILE A 60 -10.22 -19.26 4.99
C ILE A 60 -9.94 -20.78 4.98
N ALA A 61 -9.97 -21.45 6.14
CA ALA A 61 -9.78 -22.89 6.22
C ALA A 61 -10.84 -23.65 5.40
N LEU A 62 -12.10 -23.23 5.45
CA LEU A 62 -13.18 -23.81 4.65
C LEU A 62 -12.98 -23.57 3.15
N ARG A 63 -12.55 -22.38 2.75
CA ARG A 63 -12.23 -22.07 1.34
C ARG A 63 -11.06 -22.92 0.84
N ILE A 64 -10.00 -23.08 1.63
CA ILE A 64 -8.88 -23.97 1.29
C ILE A 64 -9.35 -25.42 1.15
N TYR A 65 -10.18 -25.91 2.08
CA TYR A 65 -10.71 -27.25 2.02
C TYR A 65 -11.56 -27.52 0.76
N VAL A 66 -12.37 -26.54 0.36
CA VAL A 66 -13.26 -26.64 -0.81
C VAL A 66 -12.49 -26.48 -2.11
N HIS A 67 -11.65 -25.45 -2.25
CA HIS A 67 -10.99 -25.11 -3.50
C HIS A 67 -9.60 -25.74 -3.66
N ARG A 68 -9.01 -26.27 -2.58
CA ARG A 68 -7.71 -26.97 -2.57
C ARG A 68 -6.63 -26.18 -3.32
N VAL A 69 -6.00 -26.78 -4.33
CA VAL A 69 -4.93 -26.18 -5.12
C VAL A 69 -5.41 -24.94 -5.90
N SER A 70 -6.69 -24.89 -6.29
CA SER A 70 -7.25 -23.73 -6.99
C SER A 70 -7.28 -22.47 -6.13
N PHE A 71 -7.38 -22.61 -4.79
CA PHE A 71 -7.30 -21.49 -3.85
C PHE A 71 -5.97 -20.75 -3.97
N PHE A 72 -4.86 -21.47 -4.04
CA PHE A 72 -3.51 -20.90 -4.13
C PHE A 72 -3.16 -20.35 -5.52
N LYS A 73 -3.97 -20.61 -6.54
CA LYS A 73 -3.81 -20.04 -7.88
C LYS A 73 -4.55 -18.72 -8.07
N ASP A 74 -5.50 -18.41 -7.19
CA ASP A 74 -6.23 -17.14 -7.22
C ASP A 74 -5.51 -16.09 -6.37
N PRO A 75 -4.97 -15.01 -6.97
CA PRO A 75 -4.25 -13.95 -6.24
C PRO A 75 -5.08 -13.31 -5.12
N TRP A 76 -6.40 -13.19 -5.32
CA TRP A 76 -7.30 -12.59 -4.34
C TRP A 76 -7.49 -13.47 -3.11
N SER A 77 -7.63 -14.78 -3.32
CA SER A 77 -7.69 -15.75 -2.22
C SER A 77 -6.38 -15.82 -1.44
N LEU A 78 -5.26 -15.74 -2.15
CA LEU A 78 -3.93 -15.70 -1.53
C LEU A 78 -3.73 -14.43 -0.70
N PHE A 79 -4.19 -13.28 -1.19
CA PHE A 79 -4.18 -12.03 -0.43
C PHE A 79 -5.01 -12.14 0.86
N ASP A 80 -6.24 -12.66 0.78
CA ASP A 80 -7.09 -12.91 1.96
C ASP A 80 -6.40 -13.81 2.99
N PHE A 81 -5.73 -14.86 2.53
CA PHE A 81 -4.96 -15.75 3.40
C PHE A 81 -3.83 -15.03 4.13
N PHE A 82 -3.01 -14.24 3.42
CA PHE A 82 -1.90 -13.51 4.03
C PHE A 82 -2.38 -12.51 5.08
N VAL A 83 -3.45 -11.78 4.79
CA VAL A 83 -4.00 -10.79 5.70
C VAL A 83 -4.53 -11.42 6.98
N VAL A 84 -5.18 -12.58 6.89
CA VAL A 84 -5.63 -13.33 8.06
C VAL A 84 -4.44 -13.92 8.82
N ALA A 85 -3.45 -14.47 8.12
CA ALA A 85 -2.24 -15.02 8.73
C ALA A 85 -1.47 -13.98 9.55
N ILE A 86 -1.27 -12.76 9.02
CA ILE A 86 -0.66 -11.65 9.75
C ILE A 86 -1.47 -11.31 11.01
N SER A 87 -2.80 -11.38 10.93
CA SER A 87 -3.68 -11.07 12.08
C SER A 87 -3.60 -12.11 13.21
N LEU A 88 -3.14 -13.33 12.91
CA LEU A 88 -2.97 -14.43 13.89
C LEU A 88 -1.63 -14.36 14.62
N VAL A 89 -0.65 -13.63 14.11
CA VAL A 89 0.67 -13.55 14.75
C VAL A 89 0.55 -12.91 16.13
N PRO A 90 1.03 -13.56 17.22
CA PRO A 90 1.01 -12.97 18.55
C PRO A 90 1.88 -11.72 18.60
N THR A 91 1.37 -10.65 19.20
CA THR A 91 2.11 -9.42 19.43
C THR A 91 2.95 -9.50 20.69
N SER A 92 3.95 -10.38 20.71
CA SER A 92 5.01 -10.34 21.71
C SER A 92 5.95 -9.15 21.47
N SER A 93 6.65 -8.72 22.50
CA SER A 93 7.63 -7.63 22.46
C SER A 93 8.61 -7.81 21.28
N GLY A 94 8.65 -6.87 20.34
CA GLY A 94 9.48 -6.90 19.13
C GLY A 94 8.74 -6.88 17.80
N PHE A 95 7.44 -7.18 17.76
CA PHE A 95 6.63 -7.17 16.55
C PHE A 95 5.52 -6.11 16.54
N GLU A 96 5.82 -4.91 17.04
CA GLU A 96 4.82 -3.81 17.09
C GLU A 96 4.26 -3.46 15.71
N ILE A 97 5.10 -3.57 14.67
CA ILE A 97 4.68 -3.33 13.29
C ILE A 97 3.55 -4.27 12.85
N LEU A 98 3.56 -5.54 13.30
CA LEU A 98 2.50 -6.49 12.97
C LEU A 98 1.16 -6.12 13.63
N ARG A 99 1.20 -5.39 14.76
CA ARG A 99 0.00 -4.85 15.39
C ARG A 99 -0.66 -3.82 14.48
N VAL A 100 0.15 -2.94 13.88
CA VAL A 100 -0.35 -1.92 12.93
C VAL A 100 -0.83 -2.61 11.65
N LEU A 101 -0.10 -3.60 11.14
CA LEU A 101 -0.47 -4.32 9.91
C LEU A 101 -1.78 -5.11 10.02
N ARG A 102 -2.31 -5.34 11.22
CA ARG A 102 -3.66 -5.93 11.37
C ARG A 102 -4.76 -5.11 10.70
N VAL A 103 -4.55 -3.79 10.51
CA VAL A 103 -5.50 -2.94 9.78
C VAL A 103 -5.68 -3.40 8.34
N LEU A 104 -4.68 -4.08 7.75
CA LEU A 104 -4.74 -4.60 6.38
C LEU A 104 -5.89 -5.58 6.16
N ARG A 105 -6.45 -6.20 7.24
CA ARG A 105 -7.64 -7.06 7.11
C ARG A 105 -8.85 -6.34 6.53
N LEU A 106 -8.92 -5.00 6.61
CA LEU A 106 -9.97 -4.21 5.99
C LEU A 106 -9.89 -4.25 4.46
N PHE A 107 -8.71 -4.45 3.89
CA PHE A 107 -8.55 -4.61 2.44
C PHE A 107 -9.22 -5.88 1.90
N ARG A 108 -9.60 -6.82 2.76
CA ARG A 108 -10.48 -7.94 2.38
C ARG A 108 -11.83 -7.46 1.83
N LEU A 109 -12.25 -6.22 2.11
CA LEU A 109 -13.41 -5.63 1.48
C LEU A 109 -13.25 -5.51 -0.03
N ILE A 110 -12.03 -5.25 -0.51
CA ILE A 110 -11.70 -5.19 -1.94
C ILE A 110 -11.92 -6.57 -2.59
N THR A 111 -11.48 -7.64 -1.91
CA THR A 111 -11.61 -9.00 -2.43
C THR A 111 -13.05 -9.52 -2.35
N ALA A 112 -13.79 -9.12 -1.32
CA ALA A 112 -15.16 -9.55 -1.07
C ALA A 112 -16.19 -8.84 -1.97
N VAL A 113 -15.93 -7.58 -2.40
CA VAL A 113 -16.85 -6.79 -3.23
C VAL A 113 -16.43 -6.86 -4.69
N PRO A 114 -17.26 -7.49 -5.59
CA PRO A 114 -16.88 -7.72 -6.98
C PRO A 114 -16.54 -6.44 -7.77
N GLN A 115 -17.22 -5.33 -7.49
CA GLN A 115 -16.95 -4.05 -8.14
C GLN A 115 -15.56 -3.51 -7.76
N MET A 116 -15.19 -3.57 -6.47
CA MET A 116 -13.88 -3.14 -6.00
C MET A 116 -12.77 -4.01 -6.61
N ARG A 117 -12.98 -5.33 -6.65
CA ARG A 117 -12.05 -6.27 -7.31
C ARG A 117 -11.83 -5.90 -8.78
N LYS A 118 -12.89 -5.59 -9.53
CA LYS A 118 -12.78 -5.16 -10.94
C LYS A 118 -11.96 -3.89 -11.10
N ILE A 119 -12.22 -2.88 -10.27
CA ILE A 119 -11.48 -1.60 -10.31
C ILE A 119 -10.00 -1.82 -10.03
N VAL A 120 -9.67 -2.55 -8.95
CA VAL A 120 -8.28 -2.81 -8.59
C VAL A 120 -7.58 -3.69 -9.63
N SER A 121 -8.28 -4.70 -10.20
CA SER A 121 -7.72 -5.51 -11.29
C SER A 121 -7.42 -4.66 -12.53
N ALA A 122 -8.30 -3.73 -12.89
CA ALA A 122 -8.07 -2.82 -14.00
C ALA A 122 -6.86 -1.91 -13.75
N LEU A 123 -6.71 -1.37 -12.53
CA LEU A 123 -5.54 -0.56 -12.18
C LEU A 123 -4.22 -1.38 -12.24
N ILE A 124 -4.24 -2.61 -11.74
CA ILE A 124 -3.04 -3.48 -11.76
C ILE A 124 -2.70 -3.91 -13.20
N SER A 125 -3.69 -4.11 -14.07
CA SER A 125 -3.45 -4.56 -15.45
C SER A 125 -2.67 -3.55 -16.30
N VAL A 126 -2.66 -2.27 -15.92
CA VAL A 126 -1.90 -1.23 -16.62
C VAL A 126 -0.40 -1.27 -16.26
N ILE A 127 -0.06 -1.76 -15.05
CA ILE A 127 1.32 -1.74 -14.53
C ILE A 127 2.33 -2.43 -15.47
N PRO A 128 2.06 -3.63 -16.05
CA PRO A 128 3.02 -4.28 -16.95
C PRO A 128 3.42 -3.43 -18.15
N GLY A 129 2.47 -2.69 -18.74
CA GLY A 129 2.75 -1.77 -19.84
C GLY A 129 3.65 -0.60 -19.45
N MET A 130 3.63 -0.22 -18.17
CA MET A 130 4.41 0.89 -17.64
C MET A 130 5.80 0.49 -17.11
N LEU A 131 6.11 -0.81 -16.98
CA LEU A 131 7.34 -1.29 -16.36
C LEU A 131 8.61 -0.69 -16.98
N SER A 132 8.65 -0.52 -18.30
CA SER A 132 9.81 0.08 -18.99
C SER A 132 10.02 1.55 -18.60
N VAL A 133 8.94 2.30 -18.45
CA VAL A 133 9.00 3.71 -18.04
C VAL A 133 9.40 3.82 -16.57
N ILE A 134 8.84 2.96 -15.71
CA ILE A 134 9.19 2.88 -14.29
C ILE A 134 10.67 2.51 -14.12
N ALA A 135 11.17 1.53 -14.88
CA ALA A 135 12.57 1.14 -14.84
C ALA A 135 13.51 2.28 -15.28
N LEU A 136 13.16 2.97 -16.36
CA LEU A 136 13.92 4.14 -16.83
C LEU A 136 13.91 5.26 -15.78
N MET A 137 12.77 5.55 -15.19
CA MET A 137 12.64 6.56 -14.13
C MET A 137 13.45 6.19 -12.89
N THR A 138 13.43 4.91 -12.49
CA THR A 138 14.22 4.42 -11.35
C THR A 138 15.71 4.59 -11.63
N LEU A 139 16.18 4.27 -12.84
CA LEU A 139 17.58 4.49 -13.24
C LEU A 139 17.93 5.98 -13.22
N PHE A 140 17.08 6.83 -13.76
CA PHE A 140 17.27 8.28 -13.77
C PHE A 140 17.36 8.83 -12.33
N PHE A 141 16.42 8.46 -11.46
CA PHE A 141 16.47 8.80 -10.04
C PHE A 141 17.75 8.34 -9.35
N TYR A 142 18.18 7.11 -9.63
CA TYR A 142 19.40 6.55 -9.05
C TYR A 142 20.64 7.36 -9.43
N ILE A 143 20.76 7.73 -10.71
CA ILE A 143 21.87 8.57 -11.19
C ILE A 143 21.85 9.94 -10.49
N PHE A 144 20.70 10.59 -10.46
CA PHE A 144 20.57 11.91 -9.83
C PHE A 144 20.75 11.84 -8.30
N ALA A 145 20.34 10.74 -7.64
CA ALA A 145 20.58 10.53 -6.22
C ALA A 145 22.09 10.39 -5.92
N ILE A 146 22.85 9.65 -6.71
CA ILE A 146 24.30 9.58 -6.56
C ILE A 146 24.92 10.94 -6.75
N MET A 147 24.55 11.66 -7.81
CA MET A 147 25.09 12.98 -8.09
C MET A 147 24.79 13.97 -6.97
N SER A 148 23.54 14.01 -6.47
CA SER A 148 23.15 14.94 -5.40
C SER A 148 23.86 14.61 -4.08
N THR A 149 24.04 13.32 -3.76
CA THR A 149 24.83 12.90 -2.58
C THR A 149 26.28 13.40 -2.68
N GLN A 150 26.90 13.26 -3.84
CA GLN A 150 28.29 13.70 -4.04
C GLN A 150 28.45 15.22 -4.09
N LEU A 151 27.51 15.93 -4.70
CA LEU A 151 27.59 17.37 -4.88
C LEU A 151 27.19 18.17 -3.62
N PHE A 152 26.17 17.69 -2.92
CA PHE A 152 25.52 18.48 -1.86
C PHE A 152 25.56 17.82 -0.49
N GLY A 153 25.91 16.52 -0.39
CA GLY A 153 25.82 15.72 0.84
C GLY A 153 26.64 16.27 1.99
N GLU A 154 27.83 16.84 1.72
CA GLU A 154 28.71 17.40 2.76
C GLU A 154 28.07 18.61 3.47
N LYS A 155 27.45 19.52 2.73
CA LYS A 155 26.86 20.76 3.27
C LYS A 155 25.40 20.62 3.66
N PHE A 156 24.71 19.68 3.06
CA PHE A 156 23.28 19.44 3.28
C PHE A 156 23.00 17.96 3.64
N PRO A 157 23.59 17.45 4.74
CA PRO A 157 23.49 16.04 5.10
C PRO A 157 22.05 15.59 5.38
N LEU A 158 21.18 16.48 5.85
CA LEU A 158 19.76 16.14 6.10
C LEU A 158 18.99 15.80 4.81
N TRP A 159 19.43 16.32 3.66
CA TRP A 159 18.75 16.12 2.38
C TRP A 159 19.50 15.20 1.44
N PHE A 160 20.84 15.23 1.51
CA PHE A 160 21.71 14.56 0.54
C PHE A 160 22.87 13.80 1.18
N GLY A 161 22.88 13.61 2.51
CA GLY A 161 24.00 12.98 3.23
C GLY A 161 24.19 11.51 2.91
N THR A 162 23.11 10.82 2.54
CA THR A 162 23.13 9.43 2.10
C THR A 162 22.34 9.26 0.82
N LEU A 163 22.55 8.13 0.14
CA LEU A 163 21.78 7.79 -1.06
C LEU A 163 20.26 7.75 -0.77
N GLY A 164 19.86 7.22 0.39
CA GLY A 164 18.45 7.13 0.80
C GLY A 164 17.82 8.51 1.04
N GLU A 165 18.52 9.41 1.71
CA GLU A 165 18.08 10.81 1.90
C GLU A 165 17.98 11.54 0.58
N SER A 166 18.93 11.35 -0.32
CA SER A 166 18.90 11.90 -1.67
C SER A 166 17.71 11.40 -2.48
N PHE A 167 17.39 10.10 -2.42
CA PHE A 167 16.20 9.55 -3.07
C PHE A 167 14.91 10.18 -2.53
N TYR A 168 14.79 10.29 -1.21
CA TYR A 168 13.62 10.90 -0.59
C TYR A 168 13.46 12.37 -0.97
N THR A 169 14.56 13.13 -0.92
CA THR A 169 14.57 14.56 -1.29
C THR A 169 14.25 14.76 -2.77
N LEU A 170 14.81 13.93 -3.67
CA LEU A 170 14.47 13.99 -5.09
C LEU A 170 13.02 13.57 -5.35
N PHE A 171 12.48 12.60 -4.60
CA PHE A 171 11.06 12.26 -4.67
C PHE A 171 10.17 13.44 -4.24
N GLN A 172 10.52 14.15 -3.16
CA GLN A 172 9.84 15.36 -2.73
C GLN A 172 9.88 16.44 -3.83
N ILE A 173 11.06 16.69 -4.43
CA ILE A 173 11.22 17.64 -5.53
C ILE A 173 10.37 17.23 -6.74
N MET A 174 10.28 15.94 -7.07
CA MET A 174 9.43 15.41 -8.15
C MET A 174 7.96 15.75 -7.93
N THR A 175 7.48 15.68 -6.70
CA THR A 175 6.09 16.03 -6.35
C THR A 175 5.85 17.55 -6.33
N LEU A 176 6.87 18.35 -6.62
CA LEU A 176 6.89 19.82 -6.56
C LEU A 176 6.59 20.38 -5.16
N GLU A 177 6.70 19.55 -4.12
CA GLU A 177 6.47 19.96 -2.75
C GLU A 177 7.71 20.73 -2.24
N SER A 178 7.52 22.00 -1.89
CA SER A 178 8.54 22.90 -1.32
C SER A 178 9.90 22.91 -2.05
N TRP A 179 9.95 22.46 -3.30
CA TRP A 179 11.18 22.22 -4.03
C TRP A 179 12.06 23.48 -4.15
N SER A 180 11.45 24.63 -4.44
CA SER A 180 12.20 25.87 -4.66
C SER A 180 12.64 26.49 -3.34
N MET A 181 11.68 26.88 -2.50
CA MET A 181 11.96 27.62 -1.26
C MET A 181 12.54 26.73 -0.16
N GLY A 182 12.10 25.48 -0.09
CA GLY A 182 12.50 24.56 0.98
C GLY A 182 13.85 23.89 0.73
N ILE A 183 14.23 23.67 -0.54
CA ILE A 183 15.41 22.86 -0.88
C ILE A 183 16.35 23.62 -1.80
N VAL A 184 15.90 23.98 -3.02
CA VAL A 184 16.81 24.45 -4.07
C VAL A 184 17.41 25.81 -3.73
N ARG A 185 16.64 26.77 -3.23
CA ARG A 185 17.17 28.11 -2.85
C ARG A 185 18.17 28.03 -1.70
N PRO A 186 17.92 27.31 -0.58
CA PRO A 186 18.95 27.09 0.44
C PRO A 186 20.23 26.45 -0.10
N VAL A 187 20.10 25.50 -1.05
CA VAL A 187 21.29 24.91 -1.70
C VAL A 187 22.01 25.95 -2.57
N MET A 188 21.27 26.83 -3.28
CA MET A 188 21.85 27.88 -4.10
C MET A 188 22.55 28.96 -3.28
N ASP A 189 22.19 29.17 -2.03
CA ASP A 189 22.89 30.11 -1.13
C ASP A 189 24.36 29.69 -0.91
N VAL A 190 24.65 28.38 -1.00
CA VAL A 190 26.00 27.82 -0.90
C VAL A 190 26.59 27.48 -2.27
N TYR A 191 25.76 26.98 -3.18
CA TYR A 191 26.13 26.57 -4.54
C TYR A 191 25.29 27.33 -5.57
N PRO A 192 25.67 28.55 -5.98
CA PRO A 192 24.84 29.45 -6.80
C PRO A 192 24.31 28.84 -8.10
N TYR A 193 25.05 27.88 -8.67
CA TYR A 193 24.67 27.17 -9.90
C TYR A 193 23.90 25.85 -9.70
N ALA A 194 23.48 25.55 -8.48
CA ALA A 194 22.75 24.30 -8.20
C ALA A 194 21.44 24.16 -9.02
N TRP A 195 20.84 25.29 -9.44
CA TRP A 195 19.67 25.26 -10.32
C TRP A 195 19.89 24.50 -11.63
N ILE A 196 21.13 24.46 -12.15
CA ILE A 196 21.50 23.70 -13.36
C ILE A 196 21.30 22.20 -13.15
N PHE A 197 21.41 21.73 -11.92
CA PHE A 197 21.13 20.34 -11.55
C PHE A 197 19.62 20.11 -11.37
N PHE A 198 18.95 20.95 -10.58
CA PHE A 198 17.56 20.70 -10.17
C PHE A 198 16.53 21.01 -11.26
N VAL A 199 16.72 22.07 -12.05
CA VAL A 199 15.75 22.45 -13.09
C VAL A 199 15.64 21.41 -14.20
N PRO A 200 16.74 20.88 -14.78
CA PRO A 200 16.66 19.77 -15.72
C PRO A 200 16.05 18.50 -15.13
N PHE A 201 16.37 18.18 -13.85
CA PHE A 201 15.75 17.08 -13.15
C PHE A 201 14.22 17.20 -13.12
N ILE A 202 13.73 18.35 -12.63
CA ILE A 202 12.28 18.62 -12.55
C ILE A 202 11.66 18.56 -13.94
N PHE A 203 12.28 19.16 -14.94
CA PHE A 203 11.74 19.18 -16.30
C PHE A 203 11.56 17.78 -16.87
N VAL A 204 12.60 16.93 -16.77
CA VAL A 204 12.54 15.54 -17.26
C VAL A 204 11.50 14.73 -16.50
N VAL A 205 11.50 14.81 -15.18
CA VAL A 205 10.59 14.03 -14.34
C VAL A 205 9.13 14.44 -14.57
N THR A 206 8.85 15.75 -14.61
CA THR A 206 7.50 16.27 -14.85
C THR A 206 7.02 15.87 -16.25
N PHE A 207 7.88 15.98 -17.27
CA PHE A 207 7.55 15.57 -18.63
C PHE A 207 7.18 14.07 -18.71
N VAL A 208 7.98 13.21 -18.08
CA VAL A 208 7.71 11.77 -18.05
C VAL A 208 6.41 11.48 -17.29
N MET A 209 6.18 12.13 -16.14
CA MET A 209 4.94 11.94 -15.36
C MET A 209 3.70 12.37 -16.12
N ILE A 210 3.72 13.50 -16.81
CA ILE A 210 2.60 13.95 -17.65
C ILE A 210 2.33 12.96 -18.77
N ASN A 211 3.36 12.51 -19.48
CA ASN A 211 3.20 11.53 -20.55
C ASN A 211 2.65 10.19 -20.05
N LEU A 212 3.05 9.78 -18.84
CA LEU A 212 2.55 8.58 -18.20
C LEU A 212 1.04 8.69 -17.90
N VAL A 213 0.60 9.81 -17.33
CA VAL A 213 -0.83 10.08 -17.08
C VAL A 213 -1.63 10.08 -18.38
N VAL A 214 -1.12 10.73 -19.42
CA VAL A 214 -1.77 10.74 -20.75
C VAL A 214 -1.88 9.32 -21.32
N ALA A 215 -0.81 8.52 -21.22
CA ALA A 215 -0.82 7.14 -21.71
C ALA A 215 -1.89 6.29 -20.99
N ILE A 216 -2.02 6.42 -19.65
CA ILE A 216 -3.05 5.73 -18.86
C ILE A 216 -4.45 6.15 -19.30
N ILE A 217 -4.69 7.45 -19.51
CA ILE A 217 -5.99 7.96 -19.94
C ILE A 217 -6.35 7.42 -21.34
N VAL A 218 -5.41 7.44 -22.27
CA VAL A 218 -5.63 6.92 -23.61
C VAL A 218 -5.92 5.42 -23.60
N ASP A 219 -5.17 4.64 -22.84
CA ASP A 219 -5.39 3.19 -22.70
C ASP A 219 -6.76 2.87 -22.06
N ALA A 220 -7.19 3.69 -21.11
CA ALA A 220 -8.49 3.54 -20.45
C ALA A 220 -9.68 3.92 -21.36
N MET A 221 -9.44 4.68 -22.45
CA MET A 221 -10.45 5.12 -23.40
C MET A 221 -10.53 4.24 -24.66
N ALA A 222 -9.54 3.36 -24.87
CA ALA A 222 -9.46 2.43 -26.01
C ALA A 222 -10.21 1.11 -25.70
#